data_5667165ac91c57ae6b6452d53709bc47
#
_entry.id   5667165ac91c57ae6b6452d53709bc47
#
_cell.length_a   1.000
_cell.length_b   1.000
_cell.length_c   1.000
_cell.angle_alpha   90.00
_cell.angle_beta   90.00
_cell.angle_gamma   90.00
#
_symmetry.space_group_name_H-M   'P 1'
#
loop_
_entity.id
_entity.type
_entity.pdbx_description
1 polymer ?
#
loop_
_entity_poly.entity_id
_entity_poly.type
_entity_poly.pdbx_seq_one_letter_code
_entity_poly.pdbx_strand_id
1 'polypeptide(L)'
;MAKRDGYVIEEIIERSNLEEAFDKVLRGTLRKRLSEGRWLLAHREAFLDEVAAEIKSGKVILGKWHPKDIVEAGKQRHLQVFDMKTRIKVAAVMQIVDKHLRRRFIRTTSASIKKRGMHDLKAYIERDIRLDPEGMRYIYKFDIRKFYDTVKQDFIMYCVRKVFKDERLIAILELFVSILDDGISMGMRSSQGLGNLLLSVFLDHYLKDRYGIKHFYRYCDDGLIGHHSKLYLWWCRDITHECIAHIGQEIKKNERVFPVGEGLDFLGYKIYPDKKKKGRTYAKLRKRVKQKNARKLVKLKSRKRRKIVIGALWGLCKHGMCWHLLETLLYPSELNKLKKKRMKTFSELGISYKPSDGKKRFPNKVTQLRQLVNIRIEVLDFEIDVKTKYGERCLVMYRDTRTNELSKFFTDCDEMKQNLAQAKDMGEIPFSTVIAAEYFGDNKVKYKFT
;
A
#
# COMPACT_ATOMS: atom_id res chain seq x y z
N MET A 1 5.93 -20.09 -16.22
CA MET A 1 6.15 -19.86 -14.76
C MET A 1 7.13 -18.70 -14.58
N ALA A 2 6.91 -17.80 -13.61
CA ALA A 2 7.85 -16.73 -13.33
C ALA A 2 9.20 -17.33 -12.81
N LYS A 3 10.32 -16.73 -13.22
CA LYS A 3 11.67 -17.14 -12.80
C LYS A 3 11.77 -17.12 -11.27
N ARG A 4 12.34 -18.17 -10.67
CA ARG A 4 12.60 -18.22 -9.22
C ARG A 4 13.72 -17.25 -8.86
N ASP A 5 13.60 -16.62 -7.69
CA ASP A 5 14.56 -15.65 -7.18
C ASP A 5 15.77 -16.38 -6.55
N GLY A 6 16.98 -15.96 -6.89
CA GLY A 6 18.25 -16.44 -6.35
C GLY A 6 19.02 -15.28 -5.70
N TYR A 7 20.15 -15.58 -5.05
CA TYR A 7 21.05 -14.60 -4.41
C TYR A 7 20.39 -13.75 -3.31
N VAL A 8 19.28 -14.23 -2.71
CA VAL A 8 18.52 -13.50 -1.69
C VAL A 8 19.26 -13.49 -0.35
N ILE A 9 20.04 -14.54 -0.06
CA ILE A 9 20.87 -14.61 1.15
C ILE A 9 21.87 -13.47 1.18
N GLU A 10 22.49 -13.16 0.06
CA GLU A 10 23.48 -12.10 -0.07
C GLU A 10 22.85 -10.73 0.27
N GLU A 11 21.63 -10.47 -0.21
CA GLU A 11 20.89 -9.25 0.17
C GLU A 11 20.51 -9.22 1.67
N ILE A 12 20.20 -10.39 2.25
CA ILE A 12 19.81 -10.48 3.67
C ILE A 12 20.97 -10.16 4.59
N ILE A 13 22.18 -10.67 4.30
CA ILE A 13 23.38 -10.48 5.12
C ILE A 13 24.05 -9.12 4.92
N GLU A 14 23.59 -8.29 4.00
CA GLU A 14 24.09 -6.92 3.89
C GLU A 14 24.00 -6.19 5.24
N ARG A 15 25.10 -5.54 5.62
CA ARG A 15 25.22 -4.87 6.93
C ARG A 15 24.08 -3.88 7.17
N SER A 16 23.75 -3.09 6.17
CA SER A 16 22.64 -2.12 6.20
C SER A 16 21.29 -2.75 6.55
N ASN A 17 21.01 -3.94 6.01
CA ASN A 17 19.77 -4.67 6.29
C ASN A 17 19.74 -5.23 7.73
N LEU A 18 20.86 -5.77 8.21
CA LEU A 18 20.96 -6.29 9.57
C LEU A 18 20.82 -5.17 10.61
N GLU A 19 21.45 -4.03 10.39
CA GLU A 19 21.33 -2.85 11.25
C GLU A 19 19.90 -2.30 11.25
N GLU A 20 19.23 -2.21 10.09
CA GLU A 20 17.84 -1.79 10.03
C GLU A 20 16.92 -2.73 10.81
N ALA A 21 17.15 -4.04 10.74
CA ALA A 21 16.39 -5.04 11.51
C ALA A 21 16.61 -4.88 13.02
N PHE A 22 17.85 -4.70 13.44
CA PHE A 22 18.25 -4.45 14.83
C PHE A 22 17.56 -3.20 15.38
N ASP A 23 17.70 -2.07 14.68
CA ASP A 23 17.13 -0.79 15.11
C ASP A 23 15.60 -0.81 15.15
N LYS A 24 14.94 -1.50 14.21
CA LYS A 24 13.48 -1.69 14.23
C LYS A 24 13.00 -2.48 15.45
N VAL A 25 13.69 -3.56 15.79
CA VAL A 25 13.29 -4.40 16.93
C VAL A 25 13.55 -3.67 18.25
N LEU A 26 14.68 -2.98 18.39
CA LEU A 26 15.03 -2.21 19.58
C LEU A 26 14.42 -0.80 19.61
N ARG A 27 13.52 -0.48 18.69
CA ARG A 27 12.87 0.83 18.66
C ARG A 27 12.06 1.08 19.91
N GLY A 28 12.34 2.21 20.59
CA GLY A 28 11.64 2.65 21.80
C GLY A 28 12.44 2.36 23.07
N THR A 29 12.18 3.18 24.09
CA THR A 29 12.96 3.21 25.34
C THR A 29 12.79 1.95 26.21
N LEU A 30 11.58 1.35 26.22
CA LEU A 30 11.31 0.20 27.09
C LEU A 30 12.16 -1.02 26.74
N ARG A 31 12.26 -1.36 25.45
CA ARG A 31 13.05 -2.52 25.02
C ARG A 31 14.54 -2.34 25.32
N LYS A 32 15.07 -1.15 25.12
CA LYS A 32 16.46 -0.82 25.42
C LYS A 32 16.82 -0.93 26.91
N ARG A 33 15.82 -0.80 27.80
CA ARG A 33 16.00 -0.89 29.26
C ARG A 33 15.95 -2.32 29.81
N LEU A 34 15.43 -3.29 29.03
CA LEU A 34 15.44 -4.70 29.42
C LEU A 34 16.88 -5.21 29.43
N SER A 35 17.16 -6.24 30.23
CA SER A 35 18.49 -6.89 30.31
C SER A 35 18.99 -7.32 28.94
N GLU A 36 18.15 -8.04 28.18
CA GLU A 36 18.47 -8.47 26.82
C GLU A 36 18.74 -7.27 25.88
N GLY A 37 17.93 -6.19 25.97
CA GLY A 37 18.14 -5.01 25.15
C GLY A 37 19.41 -4.25 25.46
N ARG A 38 19.83 -4.19 26.73
CA ARG A 38 21.13 -3.62 27.13
C ARG A 38 22.30 -4.46 26.63
N TRP A 39 22.19 -5.78 26.76
CA TRP A 39 23.19 -6.70 26.25
C TRP A 39 23.36 -6.56 24.73
N LEU A 40 22.25 -6.57 23.98
CA LEU A 40 22.27 -6.37 22.53
C LEU A 40 22.92 -5.05 22.12
N LEU A 41 22.68 -3.96 22.85
CA LEU A 41 23.29 -2.65 22.57
C LEU A 41 24.81 -2.67 22.83
N ALA A 42 25.26 -3.36 23.90
CA ALA A 42 26.67 -3.48 24.24
C ALA A 42 27.45 -4.38 23.26
N HIS A 43 26.79 -5.42 22.70
CA HIS A 43 27.43 -6.41 21.83
C HIS A 43 26.91 -6.33 20.39
N ARG A 44 26.51 -5.15 19.93
CA ARG A 44 25.82 -4.96 18.64
C ARG A 44 26.57 -5.57 17.47
N GLU A 45 27.84 -5.21 17.33
CA GLU A 45 28.65 -5.62 16.17
C GLU A 45 28.84 -7.14 16.13
N ALA A 46 29.32 -7.73 17.23
CA ALA A 46 29.48 -9.17 17.35
C ALA A 46 28.21 -9.97 17.11
N PHE A 47 27.07 -9.47 17.63
CA PHE A 47 25.77 -10.09 17.41
C PHE A 47 25.31 -10.01 15.95
N LEU A 48 25.56 -8.91 15.26
CA LEU A 48 25.20 -8.78 13.84
C LEU A 48 26.09 -9.67 12.96
N ASP A 49 27.35 -9.85 13.32
CA ASP A 49 28.25 -10.77 12.63
C ASP A 49 27.84 -12.24 12.85
N GLU A 50 27.44 -12.60 14.06
CA GLU A 50 26.82 -13.91 14.38
C GLU A 50 25.59 -14.16 13.52
N VAL A 51 24.67 -13.19 13.46
CA VAL A 51 23.44 -13.29 12.65
C VAL A 51 23.75 -13.43 11.15
N ALA A 52 24.75 -12.72 10.64
CA ALA A 52 25.19 -12.84 9.26
C ALA A 52 25.73 -14.25 8.96
N ALA A 53 26.56 -14.79 9.86
CA ALA A 53 27.14 -16.13 9.73
C ALA A 53 26.06 -17.22 9.76
N GLU A 54 25.13 -17.16 10.71
CA GLU A 54 24.00 -18.09 10.79
C GLU A 54 23.15 -18.08 9.50
N ILE A 55 22.78 -16.88 9.00
CA ILE A 55 21.98 -16.76 7.78
C ILE A 55 22.75 -17.26 6.56
N LYS A 56 24.03 -16.93 6.45
CA LYS A 56 24.92 -17.40 5.37
C LYS A 56 25.03 -18.90 5.32
N SER A 57 25.09 -19.56 6.48
CA SER A 57 25.15 -21.03 6.60
C SER A 57 23.80 -21.72 6.37
N GLY A 58 22.66 -20.96 6.41
CA GLY A 58 21.32 -21.52 6.39
C GLY A 58 20.85 -22.13 7.72
N LYS A 59 21.65 -22.00 8.78
CA LYS A 59 21.40 -22.59 10.11
C LYS A 59 21.16 -21.49 11.15
N VAL A 60 19.95 -20.96 11.18
CA VAL A 60 19.53 -19.91 12.14
C VAL A 60 19.08 -20.55 13.45
N ILE A 61 19.61 -20.08 14.57
CA ILE A 61 19.20 -20.52 15.90
C ILE A 61 18.14 -19.58 16.45
N LEU A 62 16.96 -20.11 16.75
CA LEU A 62 15.86 -19.35 17.36
C LEU A 62 15.77 -19.65 18.85
N GLY A 63 15.52 -18.62 19.65
CA GLY A 63 15.23 -18.76 21.08
C GLY A 63 13.85 -19.37 21.32
N LYS A 64 13.63 -19.85 22.55
CA LYS A 64 12.33 -20.36 22.98
C LYS A 64 11.30 -19.23 22.99
N TRP A 65 10.07 -19.55 22.59
CA TRP A 65 8.95 -18.64 22.71
C TRP A 65 8.17 -18.85 24.01
N HIS A 66 7.45 -17.81 24.44
CA HIS A 66 6.55 -17.87 25.59
C HIS A 66 5.12 -17.65 25.12
N PRO A 67 4.13 -18.45 25.62
CA PRO A 67 2.73 -18.24 25.29
C PRO A 67 2.23 -16.94 25.92
N LYS A 68 1.39 -16.22 25.17
CA LYS A 68 0.67 -15.03 25.67
C LYS A 68 -0.71 -14.97 25.12
N ASP A 69 -1.69 -15.06 26.02
CA ASP A 69 -3.08 -14.92 25.67
C ASP A 69 -3.48 -13.45 25.62
N ILE A 70 -4.15 -13.07 24.55
CA ILE A 70 -4.74 -11.75 24.40
C ILE A 70 -6.19 -11.86 23.95
N VAL A 71 -7.02 -10.91 24.42
CA VAL A 71 -8.39 -10.77 23.92
C VAL A 71 -8.45 -9.63 22.93
N GLU A 72 -8.56 -9.97 21.66
CA GLU A 72 -8.69 -8.99 20.58
C GLU A 72 -10.08 -9.07 19.96
N ALA A 73 -10.80 -7.96 20.00
CA ALA A 73 -12.13 -7.87 19.44
C ALA A 73 -13.13 -8.89 20.01
N GLY A 74 -12.92 -9.36 21.28
CA GLY A 74 -13.74 -10.36 21.97
C GLY A 74 -13.42 -11.81 21.59
N LYS A 75 -12.33 -12.03 20.86
CA LYS A 75 -11.78 -13.35 20.56
C LYS A 75 -10.49 -13.54 21.33
N GLN A 76 -10.35 -14.69 21.99
CA GLN A 76 -9.08 -15.10 22.59
C GLN A 76 -8.11 -15.50 21.47
N ARG A 77 -6.86 -15.07 21.60
CA ARG A 77 -5.77 -15.40 20.67
C ARG A 77 -4.55 -15.85 21.47
N HIS A 78 -3.96 -16.92 21.06
CA HIS A 78 -2.74 -17.48 21.65
C HIS A 78 -1.54 -17.03 20.82
N LEU A 79 -0.74 -16.11 21.36
CA LEU A 79 0.44 -15.59 20.67
C LEU A 79 1.70 -16.27 21.18
N GLN A 80 2.63 -16.54 20.29
CA GLN A 80 3.99 -16.95 20.62
C GLN A 80 4.86 -15.71 20.70
N VAL A 81 5.39 -15.39 21.87
CA VAL A 81 6.26 -14.23 22.10
C VAL A 81 7.70 -14.67 22.12
N PHE A 82 8.48 -14.22 21.15
CA PHE A 82 9.90 -14.51 21.02
C PHE A 82 10.76 -13.43 21.68
N ASP A 83 11.99 -13.80 22.06
CA ASP A 83 13.04 -12.90 22.53
C ASP A 83 13.43 -11.87 21.45
N MET A 84 14.21 -10.86 21.82
CA MET A 84 14.61 -9.83 20.87
C MET A 84 15.64 -10.33 19.87
N LYS A 85 16.53 -11.25 20.25
CA LYS A 85 17.52 -11.89 19.36
C LYS A 85 16.82 -12.60 18.20
N THR A 86 15.87 -13.48 18.49
CA THR A 86 15.05 -14.16 17.48
C THR A 86 14.29 -13.16 16.60
N ARG A 87 13.70 -12.14 17.20
CA ARG A 87 12.94 -11.13 16.43
C ARG A 87 13.83 -10.33 15.48
N ILE A 88 15.09 -10.07 15.81
CA ILE A 88 16.06 -9.42 14.93
C ILE A 88 16.41 -10.34 13.76
N LYS A 89 16.72 -11.62 14.01
CA LYS A 89 17.02 -12.62 12.98
C LYS A 89 15.86 -12.76 11.99
N VAL A 90 14.64 -12.97 12.49
CA VAL A 90 13.43 -13.04 11.66
C VAL A 90 13.17 -11.73 10.91
N ALA A 91 13.42 -10.58 11.55
CA ALA A 91 13.25 -9.28 10.90
C ALA A 91 14.23 -9.07 9.76
N ALA A 92 15.50 -9.45 9.92
CA ALA A 92 16.54 -9.35 8.91
C ALA A 92 16.17 -10.17 7.66
N VAL A 93 15.75 -11.43 7.85
CA VAL A 93 15.32 -12.30 6.75
C VAL A 93 14.07 -11.74 6.07
N MET A 94 13.04 -11.45 6.84
CA MET A 94 11.74 -11.07 6.28
C MET A 94 11.70 -9.66 5.67
N GLN A 95 12.61 -8.76 6.00
CA GLN A 95 12.72 -7.47 5.31
C GLN A 95 13.00 -7.61 3.83
N ILE A 96 13.86 -8.54 3.48
CA ILE A 96 14.26 -8.83 2.09
C ILE A 96 13.23 -9.77 1.45
N VAL A 97 12.89 -10.88 2.11
CA VAL A 97 11.88 -11.82 1.62
C VAL A 97 10.58 -11.10 1.26
N ASP A 98 10.08 -10.18 2.10
CA ASP A 98 8.86 -9.42 1.83
C ASP A 98 8.97 -8.55 0.55
N LYS A 99 10.17 -8.07 0.16
CA LYS A 99 10.37 -7.34 -1.11
C LYS A 99 10.15 -8.27 -2.32
N HIS A 100 10.65 -9.50 -2.24
CA HIS A 100 10.48 -10.52 -3.29
C HIS A 100 9.03 -11.01 -3.35
N LEU A 101 8.42 -11.31 -2.21
CA LEU A 101 7.02 -11.76 -2.13
C LEU A 101 6.06 -10.70 -2.67
N ARG A 102 6.31 -9.41 -2.42
CA ARG A 102 5.45 -8.31 -2.89
C ARG A 102 5.25 -8.30 -4.40
N ARG A 103 6.21 -8.75 -5.19
CA ARG A 103 6.12 -8.85 -6.65
C ARG A 103 5.16 -9.96 -7.10
N ARG A 104 4.86 -10.91 -6.22
CA ARG A 104 3.99 -12.05 -6.45
C ARG A 104 2.54 -11.78 -6.04
N PHE A 105 2.26 -10.68 -5.35
CA PHE A 105 0.92 -10.35 -4.88
C PHE A 105 0.17 -9.47 -5.86
N ILE A 106 -1.08 -9.79 -6.13
CA ILE A 106 -1.97 -8.91 -6.88
C ILE A 106 -2.10 -7.55 -6.17
N ARG A 107 -2.45 -6.49 -6.91
CA ARG A 107 -2.49 -5.12 -6.32
C ARG A 107 -3.50 -4.98 -5.20
N THR A 108 -4.59 -5.71 -5.26
CA THR A 108 -5.70 -5.66 -4.30
C THR A 108 -5.56 -6.61 -3.12
N THR A 109 -4.43 -7.31 -2.98
CA THR A 109 -4.01 -8.00 -1.75
C THR A 109 -3.34 -7.00 -0.83
N SER A 110 -3.80 -6.94 0.41
CA SER A 110 -3.34 -6.01 1.45
C SER A 110 -3.17 -6.72 2.80
N ALA A 111 -2.63 -6.02 3.76
CA ALA A 111 -2.20 -6.40 5.08
C ALA A 111 -0.74 -6.89 5.12
N SER A 112 0.00 -6.33 6.07
CA SER A 112 1.44 -6.61 6.29
C SER A 112 2.35 -6.41 5.07
N ILE A 113 1.83 -5.75 4.05
CA ILE A 113 2.56 -5.36 2.85
C ILE A 113 2.84 -3.86 2.91
N LYS A 114 4.11 -3.46 2.75
CA LYS A 114 4.53 -2.05 2.79
C LYS A 114 3.70 -1.20 1.81
N LYS A 115 3.09 -0.12 2.30
CA LYS A 115 2.19 0.79 1.55
C LYS A 115 0.86 0.16 1.07
N ARG A 116 0.51 -1.06 1.50
CA ARG A 116 -0.77 -1.71 1.20
C ARG A 116 -1.49 -2.07 2.50
N GLY A 117 -1.90 -1.05 3.24
CA GLY A 117 -2.65 -1.21 4.50
C GLY A 117 -4.16 -1.12 4.31
N MET A 118 -4.90 -1.19 5.41
CA MET A 118 -6.38 -1.14 5.41
C MET A 118 -6.96 0.10 4.72
N HIS A 119 -6.32 1.26 4.85
CA HIS A 119 -6.80 2.50 4.24
C HIS A 119 -6.52 2.56 2.73
N ASP A 120 -5.42 1.97 2.28
CA ASP A 120 -5.10 1.82 0.87
C ASP A 120 -6.14 0.91 0.18
N LEU A 121 -6.40 -0.27 0.75
CA LEU A 121 -7.41 -1.19 0.21
C LEU A 121 -8.82 -0.58 0.24
N LYS A 122 -9.17 0.09 1.34
CA LYS A 122 -10.43 0.82 1.44
C LYS A 122 -10.59 1.85 0.32
N ALA A 123 -9.55 2.63 0.03
CA ALA A 123 -9.57 3.62 -1.04
C ALA A 123 -9.77 2.99 -2.43
N TYR A 124 -9.17 1.81 -2.68
CA TYR A 124 -9.42 1.04 -3.90
C TYR A 124 -10.87 0.60 -4.02
N ILE A 125 -11.45 0.04 -2.97
CA ILE A 125 -12.84 -0.39 -2.95
C ILE A 125 -13.79 0.80 -3.18
N GLU A 126 -13.56 1.93 -2.50
CA GLU A 126 -14.34 3.16 -2.69
C GLU A 126 -14.23 3.73 -4.09
N ARG A 127 -13.04 3.66 -4.68
CA ARG A 127 -12.80 4.07 -6.06
C ARG A 127 -13.64 3.22 -7.02
N ASP A 128 -13.60 1.90 -6.86
CA ASP A 128 -14.26 0.99 -7.78
C ASP A 128 -15.79 1.04 -7.63
N ILE A 129 -16.33 1.24 -6.42
CA ILE A 129 -17.76 1.54 -6.20
C ILE A 129 -18.18 2.83 -6.94
N ARG A 130 -17.30 3.83 -7.07
CA ARG A 130 -17.59 5.10 -7.76
C ARG A 130 -17.49 4.97 -9.29
N LEU A 131 -16.45 4.29 -9.78
CA LEU A 131 -16.13 4.20 -11.20
C LEU A 131 -16.92 3.10 -11.92
N ASP A 132 -17.26 2.03 -11.21
CA ASP A 132 -18.02 0.90 -11.73
C ASP A 132 -19.14 0.50 -10.74
N PRO A 133 -20.16 1.36 -10.54
CA PRO A 133 -21.23 1.11 -9.58
C PRO A 133 -22.07 -0.13 -9.94
N GLU A 134 -22.21 -0.47 -11.22
CA GLU A 134 -22.89 -1.69 -11.64
C GLU A 134 -22.03 -2.92 -11.36
N GLY A 135 -20.75 -2.92 -11.71
CA GLY A 135 -19.82 -4.02 -11.38
C GLY A 135 -19.62 -4.21 -9.88
N MET A 136 -19.96 -3.23 -9.05
CA MET A 136 -19.92 -3.31 -7.59
C MET A 136 -21.31 -3.33 -6.95
N ARG A 137 -22.38 -3.66 -7.70
CA ARG A 137 -23.78 -3.64 -7.24
C ARG A 137 -24.03 -4.64 -6.10
N TYR A 138 -23.50 -5.85 -6.23
CA TYR A 138 -23.53 -6.88 -5.20
C TYR A 138 -22.13 -7.25 -4.78
N ILE A 139 -22.00 -7.68 -3.53
CA ILE A 139 -20.73 -8.08 -2.92
C ILE A 139 -20.88 -9.48 -2.33
N TYR A 140 -19.99 -10.39 -2.71
CA TYR A 140 -19.72 -11.59 -1.94
C TYR A 140 -18.59 -11.31 -0.96
N LYS A 141 -18.84 -11.57 0.32
CA LYS A 141 -17.86 -11.41 1.39
C LYS A 141 -17.65 -12.73 2.11
N PHE A 142 -16.39 -13.09 2.32
CA PHE A 142 -15.98 -14.30 3.03
C PHE A 142 -14.81 -14.05 3.98
N ASP A 143 -14.56 -14.99 4.88
CA ASP A 143 -13.47 -14.98 5.87
C ASP A 143 -13.06 -16.44 6.10
N ILE A 144 -11.76 -16.75 6.06
CA ILE A 144 -11.23 -18.10 6.26
C ILE A 144 -11.26 -18.44 7.77
N ARG A 145 -11.69 -19.67 8.10
CA ARG A 145 -11.83 -20.12 9.48
C ARG A 145 -10.47 -20.44 10.07
N LYS A 146 -10.11 -19.77 11.20
CA LYS A 146 -8.89 -20.06 11.97
C LYS A 146 -7.62 -20.23 11.12
N PHE A 147 -7.46 -19.40 10.06
CA PHE A 147 -6.44 -19.57 9.04
C PHE A 147 -5.05 -19.90 9.59
N TYR A 148 -4.56 -19.14 10.58
CA TYR A 148 -3.22 -19.35 11.15
C TYR A 148 -3.10 -20.65 11.95
N ASP A 149 -4.18 -21.10 12.57
CA ASP A 149 -4.19 -22.31 13.44
C ASP A 149 -4.26 -23.61 12.61
N THR A 150 -4.84 -23.54 11.41
CA THR A 150 -5.18 -24.75 10.62
C THR A 150 -4.46 -24.87 9.29
N VAL A 151 -3.66 -23.84 8.90
CA VAL A 151 -2.94 -23.86 7.64
C VAL A 151 -1.90 -24.98 7.62
N LYS A 152 -1.86 -25.75 6.52
CA LYS A 152 -0.89 -26.82 6.33
C LYS A 152 0.46 -26.25 5.89
N GLN A 153 1.50 -26.57 6.65
CA GLN A 153 2.87 -26.05 6.45
C GLN A 153 3.44 -26.46 5.10
N ASP A 154 3.14 -27.67 4.63
CA ASP A 154 3.62 -28.21 3.34
C ASP A 154 3.17 -27.35 2.14
N PHE A 155 1.93 -26.84 2.15
CA PHE A 155 1.47 -25.93 1.11
C PHE A 155 2.22 -24.59 1.11
N ILE A 156 2.59 -24.09 2.30
CA ILE A 156 3.43 -22.88 2.41
C ILE A 156 4.81 -23.17 1.84
N MET A 157 5.42 -24.28 2.21
CA MET A 157 6.76 -24.65 1.72
C MET A 157 6.76 -24.94 0.23
N TYR A 158 5.72 -25.54 -0.31
CA TYR A 158 5.53 -25.65 -1.75
C TYR A 158 5.55 -24.27 -2.44
N CYS A 159 4.84 -23.28 -1.89
CA CYS A 159 4.85 -21.92 -2.42
C CYS A 159 6.24 -21.25 -2.29
N VAL A 160 6.93 -21.45 -1.18
CA VAL A 160 8.29 -20.95 -0.94
C VAL A 160 9.25 -21.49 -2.00
N ARG A 161 9.23 -22.81 -2.27
CA ARG A 161 10.07 -23.47 -3.27
C ARG A 161 9.75 -23.04 -4.71
N LYS A 162 8.53 -22.57 -4.98
CA LYS A 162 8.16 -21.95 -6.26
C LYS A 162 8.75 -20.54 -6.45
N VAL A 163 9.04 -19.83 -5.37
CA VAL A 163 9.55 -18.46 -5.42
C VAL A 163 11.08 -18.42 -5.33
N PHE A 164 11.67 -19.18 -4.42
CA PHE A 164 13.10 -19.13 -4.13
C PHE A 164 13.84 -20.38 -4.63
N LYS A 165 15.14 -20.20 -4.97
CA LYS A 165 16.05 -21.28 -5.41
C LYS A 165 17.02 -21.71 -4.33
N ASP A 166 17.44 -20.79 -3.46
CA ASP A 166 18.51 -20.99 -2.50
C ASP A 166 18.01 -21.89 -1.37
N GLU A 167 18.57 -23.10 -1.27
CA GLU A 167 18.16 -24.09 -0.26
C GLU A 167 18.47 -23.62 1.18
N ARG A 168 19.48 -22.74 1.36
CA ARG A 168 19.78 -22.14 2.66
C ARG A 168 18.61 -21.25 3.12
N LEU A 169 18.08 -20.42 2.21
CA LEU A 169 16.91 -19.56 2.49
C LEU A 169 15.66 -20.41 2.73
N ILE A 170 15.47 -21.46 1.92
CA ILE A 170 14.33 -22.36 2.05
C ILE A 170 14.35 -23.03 3.42
N ALA A 171 15.51 -23.54 3.88
CA ALA A 171 15.68 -24.12 5.21
C ALA A 171 15.38 -23.12 6.35
N ILE A 172 15.82 -21.86 6.22
CA ILE A 172 15.50 -20.80 7.19
C ILE A 172 13.99 -20.54 7.23
N LEU A 173 13.32 -20.45 6.07
CA LEU A 173 11.88 -20.21 6.02
C LEU A 173 11.08 -21.42 6.52
N GLU A 174 11.56 -22.63 6.30
CA GLU A 174 10.99 -23.87 6.85
C GLU A 174 11.07 -23.88 8.37
N LEU A 175 12.20 -23.51 8.96
CA LEU A 175 12.36 -23.31 10.41
C LEU A 175 11.34 -22.29 10.96
N PHE A 176 11.05 -21.21 10.23
CA PHE A 176 10.06 -20.21 10.66
C PHE A 176 8.61 -20.71 10.55
N VAL A 177 8.32 -21.61 9.64
CA VAL A 177 7.00 -22.21 9.45
C VAL A 177 6.75 -23.31 10.49
N SER A 178 7.76 -24.15 10.78
CA SER A 178 7.68 -25.33 11.65
C SER A 178 7.83 -25.06 13.16
N ILE A 179 7.67 -23.80 13.58
CA ILE A 179 7.72 -23.41 15.02
C ILE A 179 6.64 -24.09 15.87
N LEU A 180 5.50 -24.37 15.27
CA LEU A 180 4.39 -25.11 15.85
C LEU A 180 4.21 -26.42 15.10
N ASP A 181 3.69 -27.43 15.75
CA ASP A 181 3.41 -28.72 15.13
C ASP A 181 2.33 -28.60 14.05
N ASP A 182 1.28 -27.78 14.31
CA ASP A 182 0.21 -27.45 13.39
C ASP A 182 0.06 -25.94 13.20
N GLY A 183 -0.34 -25.53 11.99
CA GLY A 183 -0.54 -24.11 11.68
C GLY A 183 0.76 -23.32 11.60
N ILE A 184 0.67 -22.00 11.74
CA ILE A 184 1.79 -21.06 11.79
C ILE A 184 1.63 -20.05 12.92
N SER A 185 2.76 -19.65 13.51
CA SER A 185 2.79 -18.77 14.68
C SER A 185 2.18 -17.39 14.43
N MET A 186 1.16 -17.00 15.19
CA MET A 186 0.63 -15.62 15.14
C MET A 186 1.58 -14.57 15.72
N GLY A 187 2.59 -14.99 16.47
CA GLY A 187 3.58 -14.08 17.07
C GLY A 187 4.79 -13.81 16.18
N MET A 188 5.01 -14.61 15.15
CA MET A 188 6.14 -14.49 14.25
C MET A 188 5.84 -13.61 13.05
N ARG A 189 6.80 -12.74 12.70
CA ARG A 189 6.63 -11.80 11.57
C ARG A 189 6.50 -12.51 10.21
N SER A 190 7.14 -13.68 10.05
CA SER A 190 7.10 -14.45 8.80
C SER A 190 5.71 -14.95 8.44
N SER A 191 4.89 -15.29 9.43
CA SER A 191 3.59 -15.96 9.23
C SER A 191 2.64 -15.16 8.34
N GLN A 192 2.64 -13.83 8.45
CA GLN A 192 1.76 -12.99 7.63
C GLN A 192 2.21 -12.91 6.17
N GLY A 193 3.52 -12.79 5.93
CA GLY A 193 4.08 -12.77 4.58
C GLY A 193 3.89 -14.10 3.86
N LEU A 194 4.19 -15.21 4.56
CA LEU A 194 4.07 -16.57 4.02
C LEU A 194 2.62 -17.01 3.87
N GLY A 195 1.73 -16.64 4.81
CA GLY A 195 0.29 -16.85 4.67
C GLY A 195 -0.30 -16.07 3.49
N ASN A 196 0.15 -14.84 3.25
CA ASN A 196 -0.22 -14.08 2.06
C ASN A 196 0.29 -14.73 0.77
N LEU A 197 1.51 -15.33 0.77
CA LEU A 197 2.05 -16.06 -0.37
C LEU A 197 1.17 -17.26 -0.70
N LEU A 198 0.81 -18.07 0.29
CA LEU A 198 -0.07 -19.22 0.12
C LEU A 198 -1.37 -18.83 -0.56
N LEU A 199 -2.08 -17.85 0.00
CA LEU A 199 -3.35 -17.38 -0.54
C LEU A 199 -3.18 -16.68 -1.90
N SER A 200 -2.03 -16.05 -2.16
CA SER A 200 -1.76 -15.48 -3.47
C SER A 200 -1.67 -16.56 -4.56
N VAL A 201 -0.98 -17.67 -4.27
CA VAL A 201 -0.80 -18.77 -5.23
C VAL A 201 -2.10 -19.54 -5.46
N PHE A 202 -2.81 -19.90 -4.40
CA PHE A 202 -3.97 -20.82 -4.49
C PHE A 202 -5.33 -20.13 -4.59
N LEU A 203 -5.40 -18.82 -4.30
CA LEU A 203 -6.66 -18.08 -4.35
C LEU A 203 -6.57 -16.85 -5.24
N ASP A 204 -5.66 -15.89 -4.96
CA ASP A 204 -5.68 -14.57 -5.61
C ASP A 204 -5.48 -14.65 -7.12
N HIS A 205 -4.41 -15.33 -7.57
CA HIS A 205 -4.11 -15.50 -8.98
C HIS A 205 -5.12 -16.43 -9.67
N TYR A 206 -5.64 -17.42 -8.94
CA TYR A 206 -6.67 -18.28 -9.46
C TYR A 206 -7.94 -17.51 -9.81
N LEU A 207 -8.41 -16.68 -8.87
CA LEU A 207 -9.60 -15.85 -9.08
C LEU A 207 -9.34 -14.74 -10.12
N LYS A 208 -8.18 -14.06 -10.06
CA LYS A 208 -7.88 -12.91 -10.92
C LYS A 208 -7.45 -13.32 -12.34
N ASP A 209 -6.48 -14.22 -12.45
CA ASP A 209 -5.80 -14.47 -13.71
C ASP A 209 -6.47 -15.61 -14.48
N ARG A 210 -6.95 -16.66 -13.78
CA ARG A 210 -7.62 -17.79 -14.43
C ARG A 210 -9.10 -17.52 -14.70
N TYR A 211 -9.84 -16.98 -13.74
CA TYR A 211 -11.27 -16.71 -13.87
C TYR A 211 -11.62 -15.26 -14.23
N GLY A 212 -10.63 -14.37 -14.34
CA GLY A 212 -10.82 -13.00 -14.80
C GLY A 212 -11.69 -12.13 -13.88
N ILE A 213 -11.81 -12.48 -12.58
CA ILE A 213 -12.68 -11.76 -11.64
C ILE A 213 -12.16 -10.34 -11.47
N LYS A 214 -12.88 -9.36 -12.00
CA LYS A 214 -12.48 -7.94 -12.05
C LYS A 214 -12.33 -7.32 -10.66
N HIS A 215 -13.34 -7.43 -9.83
CA HIS A 215 -13.42 -6.78 -8.52
C HIS A 215 -13.19 -7.80 -7.40
N PHE A 216 -11.94 -8.13 -7.14
CA PHE A 216 -11.51 -8.99 -6.05
C PHE A 216 -10.54 -8.26 -5.14
N TYR A 217 -10.77 -8.31 -3.82
CA TYR A 217 -9.99 -7.64 -2.79
C TYR A 217 -9.77 -8.58 -1.62
N ARG A 218 -8.55 -8.63 -1.10
CA ARG A 218 -8.23 -9.45 0.08
C ARG A 218 -7.41 -8.68 1.12
N TYR A 219 -7.78 -8.84 2.36
CA TYR A 219 -7.07 -8.33 3.53
C TYR A 219 -6.79 -9.48 4.52
N CYS A 220 -5.57 -10.03 4.51
CA CYS A 220 -5.23 -11.30 5.17
C CYS A 220 -6.17 -12.43 4.71
N ASP A 221 -6.98 -12.94 5.64
CA ASP A 221 -7.98 -14.00 5.50
C ASP A 221 -9.39 -13.51 5.09
N ASP A 222 -9.63 -12.20 5.15
CA ASP A 222 -10.90 -11.58 4.74
C ASP A 222 -10.91 -11.27 3.23
N GLY A 223 -11.88 -11.77 2.45
CA GLY A 223 -12.02 -11.53 1.02
C GLY A 223 -13.35 -10.90 0.62
N LEU A 224 -13.32 -10.14 -0.50
CA LEU A 224 -14.47 -9.52 -1.14
C LEU A 224 -14.43 -9.72 -2.65
N ILE A 225 -15.57 -10.05 -3.25
CA ILE A 225 -15.78 -10.03 -4.71
C ILE A 225 -16.98 -9.16 -5.03
N GLY A 226 -16.85 -8.24 -5.99
CA GLY A 226 -17.94 -7.40 -6.49
C GLY A 226 -18.40 -7.82 -7.87
N HIS A 227 -19.74 -7.82 -8.13
CA HIS A 227 -20.30 -8.06 -9.44
C HIS A 227 -21.75 -7.54 -9.55
N HIS A 228 -22.26 -7.34 -10.79
CA HIS A 228 -23.63 -6.92 -11.05
C HIS A 228 -24.65 -8.06 -10.87
N SER A 229 -24.25 -9.31 -11.02
CA SER A 229 -25.10 -10.50 -10.90
C SER A 229 -24.84 -11.26 -9.60
N LYS A 230 -25.91 -11.53 -8.84
CA LYS A 230 -25.83 -12.43 -7.67
C LYS A 230 -25.50 -13.86 -8.05
N LEU A 231 -26.03 -14.36 -9.17
CA LEU A 231 -25.77 -15.72 -9.64
C LEU A 231 -24.27 -15.92 -9.92
N TYR A 232 -23.65 -14.93 -10.58
CA TYR A 232 -22.19 -14.94 -10.78
C TYR A 232 -21.42 -14.95 -9.46
N LEU A 233 -21.88 -14.22 -8.44
CA LEU A 233 -21.22 -14.21 -7.11
C LEU A 233 -21.39 -15.55 -6.38
N TRP A 234 -22.49 -16.26 -6.56
CA TRP A 234 -22.64 -17.62 -6.03
C TRP A 234 -21.70 -18.59 -6.72
N TRP A 235 -21.52 -18.49 -8.02
CA TRP A 235 -20.48 -19.24 -8.74
C TRP A 235 -19.06 -18.87 -8.24
N CYS A 236 -18.75 -17.59 -8.05
CA CYS A 236 -17.47 -17.17 -7.45
C CYS A 236 -17.26 -17.75 -6.04
N ARG A 237 -18.34 -17.86 -5.26
CA ARG A 237 -18.33 -18.49 -3.95
C ARG A 237 -17.89 -19.96 -4.06
N ASP A 238 -18.49 -20.71 -4.94
CA ASP A 238 -18.20 -22.14 -5.10
C ASP A 238 -16.73 -22.35 -5.52
N ILE A 239 -16.22 -21.58 -6.48
CA ILE A 239 -14.79 -21.58 -6.84
C ILE A 239 -13.91 -21.20 -5.65
N THR A 240 -14.32 -20.20 -4.88
CA THR A 240 -13.55 -19.78 -3.69
C THR A 240 -13.49 -20.92 -2.66
N HIS A 241 -14.59 -21.63 -2.44
CA HIS A 241 -14.62 -22.83 -1.58
C HIS A 241 -13.70 -23.93 -2.09
N GLU A 242 -13.70 -24.23 -3.38
CA GLU A 242 -12.80 -25.20 -4.01
C GLU A 242 -11.33 -24.83 -3.80
N CYS A 243 -10.96 -23.58 -4.06
CA CYS A 243 -9.60 -23.09 -3.84
C CYS A 243 -9.14 -23.22 -2.38
N ILE A 244 -10.01 -22.90 -1.45
CA ILE A 244 -9.72 -22.92 -0.02
C ILE A 244 -9.70 -24.35 0.52
N ALA A 245 -10.63 -25.22 0.08
CA ALA A 245 -10.64 -26.64 0.41
C ALA A 245 -9.40 -27.39 -0.11
N HIS A 246 -8.90 -27.01 -1.30
CA HIS A 246 -7.68 -27.57 -1.89
C HIS A 246 -6.45 -27.45 -0.97
N ILE A 247 -6.35 -26.36 -0.22
CA ILE A 247 -5.27 -26.14 0.74
C ILE A 247 -5.65 -26.59 2.17
N GLY A 248 -6.71 -27.39 2.33
CA GLY A 248 -7.15 -27.93 3.61
C GLY A 248 -7.74 -26.89 4.56
N GLN A 249 -8.29 -25.79 4.01
CA GLN A 249 -8.90 -24.71 4.79
C GLN A 249 -10.41 -24.66 4.58
N GLU A 250 -11.11 -23.92 5.46
CA GLU A 250 -12.56 -23.75 5.42
C GLU A 250 -12.95 -22.28 5.46
N ILE A 251 -14.01 -21.92 4.75
CA ILE A 251 -14.65 -20.61 4.84
C ILE A 251 -15.63 -20.60 6.02
N LYS A 252 -15.70 -19.49 6.74
CA LYS A 252 -16.65 -19.33 7.84
C LYS A 252 -18.10 -19.31 7.34
N LYS A 253 -19.01 -19.94 8.07
CA LYS A 253 -20.45 -20.00 7.76
C LYS A 253 -21.16 -18.64 7.65
N ASN A 254 -20.55 -17.54 8.11
CA ASN A 254 -21.11 -16.18 8.02
C ASN A 254 -20.76 -15.43 6.73
N GLU A 255 -20.31 -16.13 5.70
CA GLU A 255 -20.19 -15.60 4.36
C GLU A 255 -21.55 -15.16 3.80
N ARG A 256 -21.57 -14.17 2.91
CA ARG A 256 -22.83 -13.70 2.34
C ARG A 256 -22.66 -12.93 1.04
N VAL A 257 -23.71 -13.00 0.20
CA VAL A 257 -23.90 -12.13 -0.95
C VAL A 257 -24.97 -11.10 -0.63
N PHE A 258 -24.67 -9.81 -0.79
CA PHE A 258 -25.57 -8.70 -0.44
C PHE A 258 -25.35 -7.49 -1.34
N PRO A 259 -26.37 -6.61 -1.49
CA PRO A 259 -26.22 -5.38 -2.26
C PRO A 259 -25.31 -4.38 -1.51
N VAL A 260 -24.39 -3.72 -2.25
CA VAL A 260 -23.47 -2.73 -1.67
C VAL A 260 -24.20 -1.55 -1.01
N GLY A 261 -25.43 -1.26 -1.45
CA GLY A 261 -26.29 -0.22 -0.89
C GLY A 261 -26.70 -0.43 0.56
N GLU A 262 -26.68 -1.66 1.08
CA GLU A 262 -26.87 -1.99 2.50
C GLU A 262 -25.68 -1.54 3.38
N GLY A 263 -24.56 -1.18 2.76
CA GLY A 263 -23.33 -0.79 3.40
C GLY A 263 -22.36 -1.94 3.59
N LEU A 264 -21.26 -1.87 2.84
CA LEU A 264 -20.17 -2.82 2.92
C LEU A 264 -19.41 -2.67 4.25
N ASP A 265 -19.58 -3.66 5.12
CA ASP A 265 -18.87 -3.74 6.40
C ASP A 265 -17.52 -4.44 6.25
N PHE A 266 -16.45 -3.64 6.07
CA PHE A 266 -15.09 -4.12 5.84
C PHE A 266 -14.03 -3.20 6.47
N LEU A 267 -12.92 -3.75 6.91
CA LEU A 267 -11.77 -3.00 7.47
C LEU A 267 -12.13 -2.02 8.61
N GLY A 268 -13.13 -2.34 9.41
CA GLY A 268 -13.56 -1.46 10.52
C GLY A 268 -14.48 -0.31 10.12
N TYR A 269 -14.86 -0.23 8.84
CA TYR A 269 -15.79 0.76 8.29
C TYR A 269 -17.04 0.09 7.72
N LYS A 270 -18.12 0.88 7.66
CA LYS A 270 -19.25 0.65 6.78
C LYS A 270 -19.19 1.63 5.63
N ILE A 271 -18.98 1.14 4.41
CA ILE A 271 -18.82 1.90 3.18
C ILE A 271 -20.13 1.86 2.40
N TYR A 272 -20.59 3.01 1.94
CA TYR A 272 -21.84 3.17 1.20
C TYR A 272 -21.62 3.93 -0.10
N PRO A 273 -22.28 3.57 -1.19
CA PRO A 273 -22.49 4.48 -2.29
C PRO A 273 -23.37 5.67 -1.84
N ASP A 274 -23.06 6.86 -2.28
CA ASP A 274 -23.86 8.04 -1.93
C ASP A 274 -25.12 8.09 -2.83
N LYS A 275 -26.28 7.90 -2.23
CA LYS A 275 -27.57 7.93 -2.94
C LYS A 275 -27.94 9.31 -3.49
N LYS A 276 -27.45 10.39 -2.85
CA LYS A 276 -27.78 11.78 -3.22
C LYS A 276 -26.82 12.33 -4.29
N LYS A 277 -25.61 11.84 -4.33
CA LYS A 277 -24.53 12.32 -5.23
C LYS A 277 -23.95 11.14 -6.00
N LYS A 278 -24.48 10.89 -7.20
CA LYS A 278 -23.98 9.84 -8.10
C LYS A 278 -22.45 9.96 -8.25
N GLY A 279 -21.74 8.84 -8.24
CA GLY A 279 -20.27 8.81 -8.33
C GLY A 279 -19.53 9.20 -7.04
N ARG A 280 -20.20 9.20 -5.88
CA ARG A 280 -19.56 9.40 -4.57
C ARG A 280 -19.80 8.23 -3.63
N THR A 281 -18.90 8.07 -2.67
CA THR A 281 -19.00 7.11 -1.57
C THR A 281 -18.79 7.83 -0.25
N TYR A 282 -19.34 7.28 0.81
CA TYR A 282 -19.01 7.70 2.17
C TYR A 282 -18.81 6.48 3.06
N ALA A 283 -17.96 6.63 4.06
CA ALA A 283 -17.68 5.57 5.03
C ALA A 283 -17.88 6.06 6.46
N LYS A 284 -18.45 5.19 7.30
CA LYS A 284 -18.62 5.41 8.74
C LYS A 284 -17.84 4.34 9.50
N LEU A 285 -17.27 4.68 10.65
CA LEU A 285 -16.70 3.68 11.55
C LEU A 285 -17.78 2.72 12.06
N ARG A 286 -17.44 1.43 12.18
CA ARG A 286 -18.31 0.41 12.82
C ARG A 286 -18.74 0.86 14.23
N LYS A 287 -19.98 0.55 14.62
CA LYS A 287 -20.52 0.86 15.95
C LYS A 287 -19.58 0.37 17.07
N ARG A 288 -19.09 -0.85 16.96
CA ARG A 288 -18.14 -1.45 17.93
C ARG A 288 -16.84 -0.64 18.06
N VAL A 289 -16.26 -0.15 16.92
CA VAL A 289 -15.04 0.66 16.94
C VAL A 289 -15.29 1.99 17.62
N LYS A 290 -16.42 2.65 17.34
CA LYS A 290 -16.86 3.89 18.01
C LYS A 290 -16.98 3.70 19.51
N GLN A 291 -17.74 2.70 19.94
CA GLN A 291 -17.98 2.39 21.36
C GLN A 291 -16.69 2.04 22.11
N LYS A 292 -15.80 1.21 21.51
CA LYS A 292 -14.49 0.87 22.10
C LYS A 292 -13.66 2.14 22.38
N ASN A 293 -13.60 3.06 21.42
CA ASN A 293 -12.83 4.29 21.58
C ASN A 293 -13.49 5.25 22.58
N ALA A 294 -14.82 5.38 22.56
CA ALA A 294 -15.56 6.19 23.52
C ALA A 294 -15.31 5.70 24.96
N ARG A 295 -15.52 4.41 25.24
CA ARG A 295 -15.27 3.82 26.56
C ARG A 295 -13.81 3.99 27.00
N LYS A 296 -12.87 3.87 26.09
CA LYS A 296 -11.44 4.06 26.37
C LYS A 296 -11.13 5.51 26.74
N LEU A 297 -11.66 6.50 26.01
CA LEU A 297 -11.44 7.90 26.28
C LEU A 297 -12.03 8.36 27.62
N VAL A 298 -13.23 7.88 27.99
CA VAL A 298 -13.86 8.19 29.29
C VAL A 298 -13.02 7.67 30.46
N LYS A 299 -12.45 6.47 30.35
CA LYS A 299 -11.67 5.84 31.44
C LYS A 299 -10.25 6.41 31.59
N LEU A 300 -9.76 7.20 30.67
CA LEU A 300 -8.37 7.68 30.68
C LEU A 300 -8.20 8.97 31.47
N LYS A 301 -7.58 8.89 32.65
CA LYS A 301 -7.17 10.04 33.46
C LYS A 301 -5.87 10.70 32.96
N SER A 302 -4.92 9.93 32.45
CA SER A 302 -3.62 10.44 31.98
C SER A 302 -3.72 11.19 30.67
N ARG A 303 -3.35 12.50 30.67
CA ARG A 303 -3.29 13.35 29.47
C ARG A 303 -2.38 12.76 28.37
N LYS A 304 -1.23 12.17 28.74
CA LYS A 304 -0.30 11.53 27.79
C LYS A 304 -0.93 10.33 27.07
N ARG A 305 -1.57 9.42 27.84
CA ARG A 305 -2.28 8.26 27.27
C ARG A 305 -3.48 8.69 26.44
N ARG A 306 -4.24 9.69 26.89
CA ARG A 306 -5.39 10.24 26.16
C ARG A 306 -4.97 10.78 24.80
N LYS A 307 -3.87 11.56 24.71
CA LYS A 307 -3.30 12.08 23.44
C LYS A 307 -2.98 10.95 22.44
N ILE A 308 -2.43 9.82 22.91
CA ILE A 308 -2.13 8.64 22.07
C ILE A 308 -3.43 8.03 21.51
N VAL A 309 -4.45 7.87 22.36
CA VAL A 309 -5.75 7.29 21.92
C VAL A 309 -6.45 8.22 20.94
N ILE A 310 -6.43 9.54 21.18
CA ILE A 310 -6.99 10.52 20.23
C ILE A 310 -6.25 10.46 18.89
N GLY A 311 -4.91 10.37 18.91
CA GLY A 311 -4.13 10.22 17.68
C GLY A 311 -4.50 8.97 16.88
N ALA A 312 -4.70 7.83 17.55
CA ALA A 312 -5.14 6.59 16.92
C ALA A 312 -6.58 6.72 16.36
N LEU A 313 -7.51 7.30 17.13
CA LEU A 313 -8.88 7.56 16.69
C LEU A 313 -8.91 8.50 15.48
N TRP A 314 -8.13 9.58 15.52
CA TRP A 314 -7.98 10.50 14.40
C TRP A 314 -7.47 9.80 13.14
N GLY A 315 -6.47 8.89 13.29
CA GLY A 315 -5.98 8.05 12.20
C GLY A 315 -7.07 7.27 11.48
N LEU A 316 -8.10 6.84 12.19
CA LEU A 316 -9.29 6.19 11.61
C LEU A 316 -10.29 7.22 11.07
N CYS A 317 -10.63 8.24 11.84
CA CYS A 317 -11.68 9.21 11.51
C CYS A 317 -11.39 10.03 10.24
N LYS A 318 -10.13 10.32 9.94
CA LYS A 318 -9.75 11.06 8.72
C LYS A 318 -10.07 10.32 7.41
N HIS A 319 -10.30 9.00 7.48
CA HIS A 319 -10.67 8.17 6.33
C HIS A 319 -12.17 7.86 6.25
N GLY A 320 -13.02 8.59 6.97
CA GLY A 320 -14.47 8.42 6.94
C GLY A 320 -15.23 9.66 7.39
N MET A 321 -16.54 9.65 7.24
CA MET A 321 -17.43 10.71 7.74
C MET A 321 -17.61 10.56 9.27
N CYS A 322 -16.59 10.93 10.03
CA CYS A 322 -16.52 10.70 11.47
C CYS A 322 -16.30 12.00 12.27
N TRP A 323 -16.51 13.18 11.65
CA TRP A 323 -16.25 14.44 12.32
C TRP A 323 -17.15 14.65 13.54
N HIS A 324 -18.45 14.42 13.40
CA HIS A 324 -19.40 14.50 14.51
C HIS A 324 -19.04 13.59 15.68
N LEU A 325 -18.47 12.38 15.41
CA LEU A 325 -17.98 11.50 16.47
C LEU A 325 -16.84 12.16 17.27
N LEU A 326 -15.95 12.89 16.61
CA LEU A 326 -14.85 13.59 17.29
C LEU A 326 -15.39 14.76 18.11
N GLU A 327 -16.38 15.49 17.60
CA GLU A 327 -17.04 16.58 18.34
C GLU A 327 -17.71 16.07 19.62
N THR A 328 -18.32 14.88 19.55
CA THR A 328 -18.98 14.27 20.71
C THR A 328 -17.99 13.72 21.75
N LEU A 329 -16.82 13.24 21.35
CA LEU A 329 -15.89 12.52 22.23
C LEU A 329 -14.74 13.35 22.78
N LEU A 330 -14.41 14.50 22.15
CA LEU A 330 -13.23 15.28 22.47
C LEU A 330 -13.59 16.60 23.15
N TYR A 331 -12.71 17.04 24.04
CA TYR A 331 -12.82 18.38 24.60
C TYR A 331 -12.55 19.45 23.53
N PRO A 332 -13.11 20.66 23.66
CA PRO A 332 -12.90 21.74 22.69
C PRO A 332 -11.43 22.03 22.38
N SER A 333 -10.57 22.00 23.41
CA SER A 333 -9.13 22.20 23.26
C SER A 333 -8.41 21.10 22.47
N GLU A 334 -8.87 19.85 22.59
CA GLU A 334 -8.38 18.69 21.82
C GLU A 334 -8.85 18.75 20.36
N LEU A 335 -10.11 19.11 20.18
CA LEU A 335 -10.72 19.26 18.87
C LEU A 335 -10.06 20.38 18.05
N ASN A 336 -9.79 21.54 18.68
CA ASN A 336 -9.11 22.66 18.04
C ASN A 336 -7.69 22.29 17.56
N LYS A 337 -6.97 21.45 18.31
CA LYS A 337 -5.67 20.92 17.87
C LYS A 337 -5.79 20.02 16.63
N LEU A 338 -6.87 19.25 16.53
CA LEU A 338 -7.14 18.44 15.33
C LEU A 338 -7.60 19.28 14.14
N LYS A 339 -8.40 20.35 14.37
CA LYS A 339 -8.79 21.32 13.34
C LYS A 339 -7.55 21.99 12.75
N LYS A 340 -6.61 22.45 13.57
CA LYS A 340 -5.31 23.00 13.11
C LYS A 340 -4.51 21.99 12.26
N LYS A 341 -4.51 20.69 12.63
CA LYS A 341 -3.88 19.63 11.82
C LYS A 341 -4.61 19.33 10.50
N ARG A 342 -5.90 19.69 10.40
CA ARG A 342 -6.72 19.57 9.20
C ARG A 342 -6.64 20.81 8.31
N MET A 343 -5.97 21.89 8.75
CA MET A 343 -5.75 23.03 7.86
C MET A 343 -5.15 22.51 6.54
N LYS A 344 -5.84 22.84 5.47
CA LYS A 344 -5.38 22.53 4.13
C LYS A 344 -4.01 23.19 3.94
N THR A 345 -3.09 22.46 3.38
CA THR A 345 -1.87 23.07 2.85
C THR A 345 -2.25 24.05 1.74
N PHE A 346 -1.42 25.00 1.43
CA PHE A 346 -1.69 25.99 0.37
C PHE A 346 -2.04 25.30 -0.95
N SER A 347 -1.40 24.17 -1.26
CA SER A 347 -1.71 23.32 -2.42
C SER A 347 -3.11 22.68 -2.38
N GLU A 348 -3.62 22.32 -1.19
CA GLU A 348 -4.96 21.73 -1.03
C GLU A 348 -6.08 22.79 -1.07
N LEU A 349 -5.73 24.08 -0.92
CA LEU A 349 -6.69 25.18 -1.04
C LEU A 349 -7.09 25.44 -2.49
N GLY A 350 -6.35 24.89 -3.47
CA GLY A 350 -6.55 25.15 -4.89
C GLY A 350 -6.35 26.63 -5.26
N ILE A 351 -5.70 27.39 -4.36
CA ILE A 351 -5.34 28.77 -4.61
C ILE A 351 -4.13 28.78 -5.49
N SER A 352 -4.31 29.08 -6.76
CA SER A 352 -3.22 29.34 -7.68
C SER A 352 -2.94 30.85 -7.73
N TYR A 353 -1.67 31.21 -7.73
CA TYR A 353 -1.26 32.57 -8.04
C TYR A 353 -1.74 32.89 -9.47
N LYS A 354 -2.58 33.90 -9.58
CA LYS A 354 -2.93 34.49 -10.86
C LYS A 354 -2.03 35.71 -11.03
N PRO A 355 -1.05 35.67 -11.94
CA PRO A 355 -0.22 36.83 -12.22
C PRO A 355 -1.07 38.03 -12.64
N SER A 356 -0.64 39.21 -12.29
CA SER A 356 -1.33 40.46 -12.64
C SER A 356 -1.48 40.67 -14.15
N ASP A 357 -0.65 40.02 -14.95
CA ASP A 357 -0.72 39.98 -16.40
C ASP A 357 -1.70 38.94 -16.97
N GLY A 358 -2.44 38.22 -16.09
CA GLY A 358 -3.41 37.19 -16.47
C GLY A 358 -2.84 35.92 -17.06
N LYS A 359 -1.51 35.81 -17.22
CA LYS A 359 -0.85 34.70 -17.92
C LYS A 359 -0.61 33.48 -17.02
N LYS A 360 -0.67 32.31 -17.60
CA LYS A 360 -0.41 31.05 -16.90
C LYS A 360 1.07 30.94 -16.50
N ARG A 361 1.32 30.38 -15.30
CA ARG A 361 2.65 30.02 -14.82
C ARG A 361 2.62 28.56 -14.36
N PHE A 362 3.37 27.69 -15.03
CA PHE A 362 3.46 26.29 -14.67
C PHE A 362 4.56 26.08 -13.62
N PRO A 363 4.30 25.44 -12.46
CA PRO A 363 5.28 25.29 -11.37
C PRO A 363 6.35 24.23 -11.65
N ASN A 364 6.27 23.54 -12.77
CA ASN A 364 7.12 22.41 -13.13
C ASN A 364 8.57 22.82 -13.44
N LYS A 365 9.48 21.84 -13.40
CA LYS A 365 10.90 22.02 -13.75
C LYS A 365 11.04 22.48 -15.19
N VAL A 366 11.96 23.41 -15.43
CA VAL A 366 12.29 23.86 -16.78
C VAL A 366 13.29 22.91 -17.40
N THR A 367 12.97 22.42 -18.60
CA THR A 367 13.87 21.59 -19.43
C THR A 367 14.30 22.39 -20.66
N GLN A 368 15.54 22.25 -21.06
CA GLN A 368 16.03 22.89 -22.27
C GLN A 368 15.51 22.14 -23.51
N LEU A 369 15.06 22.88 -24.52
CA LEU A 369 14.45 22.33 -25.74
C LEU A 369 15.35 21.29 -26.43
N ARG A 370 16.65 21.55 -26.46
CA ARG A 370 17.67 20.65 -27.05
C ARG A 370 17.70 19.25 -26.43
N GLN A 371 17.29 19.13 -25.17
CA GLN A 371 17.22 17.84 -24.44
C GLN A 371 15.98 17.03 -24.80
N LEU A 372 15.03 17.64 -25.52
CA LEU A 372 13.76 17.01 -25.91
C LEU A 372 13.74 16.59 -27.39
N VAL A 373 14.83 16.81 -28.10
CA VAL A 373 14.96 16.42 -29.53
C VAL A 373 14.86 14.88 -29.63
N ASN A 374 14.03 14.42 -30.57
CA ASN A 374 13.74 13.01 -30.83
C ASN A 374 13.09 12.27 -29.63
N ILE A 375 12.50 13.01 -28.68
CA ILE A 375 11.77 12.46 -27.57
C ILE A 375 10.28 12.72 -27.79
N ARG A 376 9.47 11.66 -27.64
CA ARG A 376 8.01 11.79 -27.64
C ARG A 376 7.54 12.43 -26.35
N ILE A 377 6.76 13.49 -26.48
CA ILE A 377 6.16 14.23 -25.37
C ILE A 377 4.65 14.37 -25.58
N GLU A 378 3.91 14.55 -24.51
CA GLU A 378 2.51 14.98 -24.55
C GLU A 378 2.44 16.45 -24.16
N VAL A 379 2.06 17.32 -25.08
CA VAL A 379 1.81 18.74 -24.81
C VAL A 379 0.46 18.85 -24.12
N LEU A 380 0.47 19.39 -22.90
CA LEU A 380 -0.71 19.45 -22.05
C LEU A 380 -1.37 20.83 -22.01
N ASP A 381 -0.57 21.86 -22.08
CA ASP A 381 -1.04 23.26 -22.07
C ASP A 381 0.11 24.21 -22.48
N PHE A 382 -0.19 25.42 -22.85
CA PHE A 382 0.82 26.44 -23.16
C PHE A 382 0.31 27.85 -22.85
N GLU A 383 1.24 28.80 -22.80
CA GLU A 383 1.00 30.24 -22.67
C GLU A 383 1.94 31.02 -23.56
N ILE A 384 1.39 31.90 -24.41
CA ILE A 384 2.16 32.72 -25.31
C ILE A 384 2.60 34.04 -24.65
N ASP A 385 3.62 34.72 -25.19
CA ASP A 385 4.11 36.03 -24.79
C ASP A 385 4.42 36.16 -23.29
N VAL A 386 5.00 35.14 -22.73
CA VAL A 386 5.45 35.14 -21.34
C VAL A 386 6.74 35.93 -21.22
N LYS A 387 6.75 37.03 -20.46
CA LYS A 387 7.93 37.84 -20.21
C LYS A 387 9.00 37.06 -19.45
N THR A 388 10.18 36.96 -20.04
CA THR A 388 11.39 36.36 -19.43
C THR A 388 12.52 37.35 -19.47
N LYS A 389 13.63 37.05 -18.78
CA LYS A 389 14.87 37.86 -18.88
C LYS A 389 15.49 37.87 -20.28
N TYR A 390 15.04 37.02 -21.18
CA TYR A 390 15.46 36.89 -22.56
C TYR A 390 14.41 37.33 -23.58
N GLY A 391 13.45 38.16 -23.17
CA GLY A 391 12.33 38.61 -24.00
C GLY A 391 11.05 37.80 -23.80
N GLU A 392 10.08 38.01 -24.69
CA GLU A 392 8.78 37.33 -24.68
C GLU A 392 8.91 35.97 -25.38
N ARG A 393 8.47 34.88 -24.67
CA ARG A 393 8.58 33.52 -25.13
C ARG A 393 7.27 32.76 -24.91
N CYS A 394 7.07 31.72 -25.71
CA CYS A 394 6.00 30.74 -25.41
C CYS A 394 6.47 29.75 -24.37
N LEU A 395 5.65 29.56 -23.34
CA LEU A 395 5.84 28.58 -22.26
C LEU A 395 4.96 27.37 -22.51
N VAL A 396 5.55 26.19 -22.64
CA VAL A 396 4.85 24.93 -22.94
C VAL A 396 4.98 23.97 -21.75
N MET A 397 3.86 23.45 -21.28
CA MET A 397 3.80 22.37 -20.28
C MET A 397 3.61 21.04 -21.00
N TYR A 398 4.44 20.06 -20.66
CA TYR A 398 4.42 18.74 -21.27
C TYR A 398 4.64 17.62 -20.26
N ARG A 399 4.28 16.41 -20.66
CA ARG A 399 4.62 15.16 -19.98
C ARG A 399 5.64 14.40 -20.84
N ASP A 400 6.75 13.98 -20.24
CA ASP A 400 7.70 13.06 -20.89
C ASP A 400 7.11 11.64 -20.86
N THR A 401 6.87 11.04 -22.02
CA THR A 401 6.23 9.72 -22.14
C THR A 401 7.09 8.57 -21.60
N ARG A 402 8.40 8.78 -21.42
CA ARG A 402 9.33 7.77 -20.89
C ARG A 402 9.35 7.73 -19.37
N THR A 403 9.34 8.92 -18.72
CA THR A 403 9.44 9.05 -17.27
C THR A 403 8.10 9.31 -16.60
N ASN A 404 7.10 9.70 -17.39
CA ASN A 404 5.78 10.16 -16.93
C ASN A 404 5.85 11.41 -16.01
N GLU A 405 6.96 12.16 -16.07
CA GLU A 405 7.17 13.40 -15.32
C GLU A 405 6.60 14.61 -16.06
N LEU A 406 6.03 15.53 -15.27
CA LEU A 406 5.55 16.82 -15.78
C LEU A 406 6.67 17.84 -15.75
N SER A 407 6.95 18.46 -16.89
CA SER A 407 7.97 19.49 -17.05
C SER A 407 7.48 20.61 -17.95
N LYS A 408 8.30 21.66 -18.13
CA LYS A 408 8.00 22.76 -19.02
C LYS A 408 9.25 23.18 -19.79
N PHE A 409 9.06 23.76 -20.96
CA PHE A 409 10.12 24.41 -21.72
C PHE A 409 9.66 25.77 -22.26
N PHE A 410 10.61 26.58 -22.62
CA PHE A 410 10.38 27.86 -23.32
C PHE A 410 10.82 27.74 -24.77
N THR A 411 10.01 28.28 -25.67
CA THR A 411 10.36 28.42 -27.11
C THR A 411 10.03 29.82 -27.60
N ASP A 412 10.87 30.31 -28.46
CA ASP A 412 10.71 31.51 -29.24
C ASP A 412 10.49 31.22 -30.75
N CYS A 413 10.48 29.93 -31.11
CA CYS A 413 10.23 29.48 -32.47
C CYS A 413 8.82 29.78 -32.92
N ASP A 414 8.66 30.62 -33.95
CA ASP A 414 7.34 31.06 -34.45
C ASP A 414 6.52 29.91 -35.02
N GLU A 415 7.17 28.95 -35.70
CA GLU A 415 6.47 27.76 -36.20
C GLU A 415 5.84 26.93 -35.05
N MET A 416 6.58 26.70 -33.95
CA MET A 416 6.03 26.01 -32.80
C MET A 416 4.88 26.81 -32.14
N LYS A 417 4.98 28.14 -32.08
CA LYS A 417 3.92 29.00 -31.54
C LYS A 417 2.65 28.93 -32.40
N GLN A 418 2.79 28.99 -33.75
CA GLN A 418 1.68 28.84 -34.67
C GLN A 418 1.00 27.47 -34.57
N ASN A 419 1.79 26.39 -34.53
CA ASN A 419 1.26 25.03 -34.39
C ASN A 419 0.50 24.85 -33.07
N LEU A 420 0.97 25.41 -31.95
CA LEU A 420 0.30 25.40 -30.68
C LEU A 420 -1.03 26.20 -30.71
N ALA A 421 -1.03 27.37 -31.35
CA ALA A 421 -2.24 28.17 -31.51
C ALA A 421 -3.29 27.40 -32.33
N GLN A 422 -2.90 26.84 -33.49
CA GLN A 422 -3.80 26.01 -34.31
C GLN A 422 -4.35 24.80 -33.56
N ALA A 423 -3.50 24.05 -32.85
CA ALA A 423 -3.94 22.90 -32.04
C ALA A 423 -4.95 23.30 -30.96
N LYS A 424 -4.81 24.49 -30.37
CA LYS A 424 -5.75 25.05 -29.41
C LYS A 424 -7.08 25.40 -30.05
N ASP A 425 -7.04 26.05 -31.21
CA ASP A 425 -8.25 26.47 -31.95
C ASP A 425 -9.04 25.26 -32.47
N MET A 426 -8.34 24.16 -32.79
CA MET A 426 -8.94 22.88 -33.16
C MET A 426 -9.45 22.08 -31.95
N GLY A 427 -9.15 22.49 -30.73
CA GLY A 427 -9.52 21.76 -29.49
C GLY A 427 -8.73 20.50 -29.24
N GLU A 428 -7.56 20.31 -29.90
CA GLU A 428 -6.74 19.11 -29.89
C GLU A 428 -5.63 19.14 -28.81
N ILE A 429 -5.78 19.94 -27.78
CA ILE A 429 -4.89 19.92 -26.59
C ILE A 429 -5.60 19.12 -25.47
N PRO A 430 -4.94 18.08 -24.91
CA PRO A 430 -3.54 17.65 -25.11
C PRO A 430 -3.30 16.83 -26.38
N PHE A 431 -2.09 16.92 -26.95
CA PHE A 431 -1.64 16.12 -28.08
C PHE A 431 -0.24 15.53 -27.87
N SER A 432 0.08 14.45 -28.58
CA SER A 432 1.40 13.80 -28.54
C SER A 432 2.22 14.20 -29.77
N THR A 433 3.49 14.53 -29.58
CA THR A 433 4.41 14.93 -30.64
C THR A 433 5.85 14.52 -30.32
N VAL A 434 6.71 14.59 -31.33
CA VAL A 434 8.17 14.52 -31.19
C VAL A 434 8.75 15.88 -31.60
N ILE A 435 9.76 16.36 -30.89
CA ILE A 435 10.46 17.59 -31.25
C ILE A 435 11.64 17.23 -32.16
N ALA A 436 11.60 17.70 -33.39
CA ALA A 436 12.70 17.59 -34.33
C ALA A 436 13.57 18.86 -34.35
N ALA A 437 14.86 18.71 -34.58
CA ALA A 437 15.80 19.80 -34.76
C ALA A 437 16.28 19.83 -36.22
N GLU A 438 16.10 20.97 -36.89
CA GLU A 438 16.66 21.24 -38.20
C GLU A 438 17.86 22.18 -38.09
N TYR A 439 19.00 21.78 -38.67
CA TYR A 439 20.23 22.54 -38.67
C TYR A 439 20.36 23.28 -40.00
N PHE A 440 20.61 24.57 -39.94
CA PHE A 440 20.85 25.37 -41.14
C PHE A 440 21.93 26.45 -40.90
N GLY A 441 22.83 26.59 -41.86
CA GLY A 441 23.97 27.50 -41.75
C GLY A 441 24.89 27.19 -40.56
N ASP A 442 25.81 28.10 -40.26
CA ASP A 442 26.77 27.92 -39.18
C ASP A 442 26.10 27.97 -37.80
N ASN A 443 25.84 26.78 -37.22
CA ASN A 443 25.34 26.57 -35.86
C ASN A 443 23.91 27.10 -35.52
N LYS A 444 23.04 27.34 -36.53
CA LYS A 444 21.65 27.70 -36.27
C LYS A 444 20.76 26.46 -36.26
N VAL A 445 19.92 26.34 -35.23
CA VAL A 445 19.01 25.23 -35.04
C VAL A 445 17.57 25.75 -34.94
N LYS A 446 16.69 25.20 -35.74
CA LYS A 446 15.24 25.42 -35.68
C LYS A 446 14.57 24.16 -35.10
N TYR A 447 13.69 24.35 -34.16
CA TYR A 447 12.90 23.25 -33.54
C TYR A 447 11.50 23.25 -34.10
N LYS A 448 10.94 22.05 -34.37
CA LYS A 448 9.56 21.88 -34.84
C LYS A 448 8.89 20.68 -34.20
N PHE A 449 7.56 20.69 -34.15
CA PHE A 449 6.77 19.53 -33.83
C PHE A 449 6.62 18.63 -35.06
N THR A 450 6.64 17.29 -34.84
CA THR A 450 6.45 16.28 -35.91
C THR A 450 5.49 15.19 -35.48
#